data_b607d32bab371a4c22f1cb6c917f7a58
#
_entry.id   b607d32bab371a4c22f1cb6c917f7a58
#
_cell.length_a   1.000
_cell.length_b   1.000
_cell.length_c   1.000
_cell.angle_alpha   90.00
_cell.angle_beta   90.00
_cell.angle_gamma   90.00
#
_symmetry.space_group_name_H-M   'P 1'
#
loop_
_entity.id
_entity.type
_entity.pdbx_description
1 polymer ?
#
loop_
_entity_poly.entity_id
_entity_poly.type
_entity_poly.pdbx_seq_one_letter_code
_entity_poly.pdbx_strand_id
1 'polypeptide(L)'
;MAKGHYERTKPHVNIGTIGHVDHGKTTLTAAITMTLAQKGEAQAMRYDDIDKAPEEKARGITINTAHVEYETATRHYAHVDCPGHADYVKNMITGAAQMDGAILVVSAPDGPMPQTREHILLARQVGVPYIVVFMNKTDMMDDEELLELVEMEIRDLLSSYNFPGDDIPIVKGSALKALEYIQNGGTDVDNAPECAPIWELMKAVDSYIPEPARATDQPFLMPVEDVFSISGRGTVATGRVERGTVKVSDQVEIVGLMEKPRTTVVTGVEMFHKLLDQAEAGDNIGALLRGVQRNEIERGQVLAKPGTIHPHTHCIGQVYVLTKEEGGRHTPFFNGYRPQFYFRTTDVTGNIKLPEGVEMVMPGDNIDMEITLITPIAMEQGLRFAIREGGRTVGSGVVAKVIE
;
A
#
# COMPACT_ATOMS: atom_id res chain seq x y z
N MET A 1 -22.99 5.20 21.45
CA MET A 1 -23.26 6.37 20.59
C MET A 1 -23.63 5.85 19.20
N ALA A 2 -24.60 6.46 18.50
CA ALA A 2 -24.90 6.13 17.11
C ALA A 2 -23.68 6.53 16.25
N LYS A 3 -23.26 5.65 15.32
CA LYS A 3 -22.20 5.98 14.37
C LYS A 3 -22.69 7.04 13.41
N GLY A 4 -21.87 8.04 13.11
CA GLY A 4 -22.19 9.05 12.10
C GLY A 4 -22.22 8.42 10.69
N HIS A 5 -22.93 9.09 9.79
CA HIS A 5 -22.92 8.74 8.35
C HIS A 5 -21.73 9.46 7.67
N TYR A 6 -21.08 8.78 6.73
CA TYR A 6 -20.03 9.39 5.92
C TYR A 6 -20.68 10.13 4.75
N GLU A 7 -20.34 11.40 4.61
CA GLU A 7 -20.78 12.23 3.47
C GLU A 7 -19.59 12.54 2.57
N ARG A 8 -19.71 12.23 1.28
CA ARG A 8 -18.68 12.53 0.28
C ARG A 8 -18.77 13.98 -0.14
N THR A 9 -18.01 14.84 0.53
CA THR A 9 -17.96 16.28 0.25
C THR A 9 -16.79 16.68 -0.65
N LYS A 10 -15.74 15.84 -0.69
CA LYS A 10 -14.48 16.06 -1.43
C LYS A 10 -14.05 14.80 -2.18
N PRO A 11 -13.27 14.94 -3.27
CA PRO A 11 -12.62 13.80 -3.92
C PRO A 11 -11.77 13.01 -2.92
N HIS A 12 -11.87 11.68 -2.99
CA HIS A 12 -11.15 10.77 -2.11
C HIS A 12 -9.90 10.22 -2.79
N VAL A 13 -8.75 10.32 -2.10
CA VAL A 13 -7.44 9.86 -2.59
C VAL A 13 -6.77 9.01 -1.53
N ASN A 14 -6.25 7.86 -1.92
CA ASN A 14 -5.48 6.98 -1.05
C ASN A 14 -4.00 7.28 -1.22
N ILE A 15 -3.33 7.67 -0.16
CA ILE A 15 -1.89 7.88 -0.13
C ILE A 15 -1.26 7.08 1.00
N GLY A 16 0.05 7.05 1.06
CA GLY A 16 0.72 6.45 2.21
C GLY A 16 2.20 6.74 2.24
N THR A 17 2.82 6.47 3.37
CA THR A 17 4.25 6.63 3.60
C THR A 17 5.00 5.35 3.30
N ILE A 18 6.05 5.45 2.50
CA ILE A 18 7.01 4.38 2.19
C ILE A 18 8.43 4.87 2.45
N GLY A 19 9.38 3.97 2.60
CA GLY A 19 10.80 4.31 2.83
C GLY A 19 11.43 3.44 3.91
N HIS A 20 12.72 3.65 4.14
CA HIS A 20 13.53 2.84 5.05
C HIS A 20 13.04 2.92 6.50
N VAL A 21 13.38 1.90 7.33
CA VAL A 21 13.19 1.95 8.79
C VAL A 21 13.94 3.17 9.36
N ASP A 22 13.40 3.76 10.42
CA ASP A 22 13.97 4.93 11.11
C ASP A 22 14.08 6.24 10.28
N HIS A 23 13.60 6.28 9.03
CA HIS A 23 13.52 7.52 8.25
C HIS A 23 12.40 8.47 8.71
N GLY A 24 11.52 8.04 9.64
CA GLY A 24 10.51 8.87 10.28
C GLY A 24 9.15 8.89 9.57
N LYS A 25 8.75 7.80 8.91
CA LYS A 25 7.43 7.66 8.26
C LYS A 25 6.27 7.89 9.22
N THR A 26 6.21 7.14 10.31
CA THR A 26 5.17 7.24 11.34
C THR A 26 5.21 8.59 12.05
N THR A 27 6.42 9.15 12.25
CA THR A 27 6.59 10.52 12.77
C THR A 27 5.99 11.56 11.83
N LEU A 28 6.19 11.40 10.52
CA LEU A 28 5.60 12.28 9.51
C LEU A 28 4.08 12.15 9.47
N THR A 29 3.55 10.92 9.51
CA THR A 29 2.11 10.65 9.56
C THR A 29 1.47 11.31 10.78
N ALA A 30 2.11 11.22 11.94
CA ALA A 30 1.68 11.91 13.15
C ALA A 30 1.75 13.44 13.00
N ALA A 31 2.84 13.98 12.42
CA ALA A 31 2.98 15.42 12.17
C ALA A 31 1.88 15.96 11.25
N ILE A 32 1.55 15.25 10.17
CA ILE A 32 0.46 15.61 9.26
C ILE A 32 -0.88 15.67 10.01
N THR A 33 -1.25 14.58 10.70
CA THR A 33 -2.54 14.50 11.39
C THR A 33 -2.67 15.55 12.50
N MET A 34 -1.61 15.80 13.26
CA MET A 34 -1.61 16.79 14.33
C MET A 34 -1.66 18.23 13.81
N THR A 35 -0.95 18.52 12.70
CA THR A 35 -0.98 19.85 12.07
C THR A 35 -2.37 20.15 11.50
N LEU A 36 -2.96 19.22 10.75
CA LEU A 36 -4.30 19.38 10.17
C LEU A 36 -5.40 19.40 11.23
N ALA A 37 -5.23 18.68 12.35
CA ALA A 37 -6.19 18.67 13.45
C ALA A 37 -6.35 20.05 14.11
N GLN A 38 -5.33 20.91 14.09
CA GLN A 38 -5.44 22.29 14.60
C GLN A 38 -6.45 23.11 13.80
N LYS A 39 -6.76 22.73 12.57
CA LYS A 39 -7.79 23.32 11.70
C LYS A 39 -9.11 22.55 11.70
N GLY A 40 -9.20 21.45 12.41
CA GLY A 40 -10.38 20.59 12.40
C GLY A 40 -10.48 19.71 11.13
N GLU A 41 -9.38 19.60 10.36
CA GLU A 41 -9.29 18.85 9.10
C GLU A 41 -8.80 17.40 9.31
N ALA A 42 -8.51 17.03 10.56
CA ALA A 42 -8.11 15.66 10.95
C ALA A 42 -8.52 15.36 12.40
N GLN A 43 -8.56 14.08 12.74
CA GLN A 43 -8.44 13.65 14.13
C GLN A 43 -6.95 13.58 14.48
N ALA A 44 -6.53 14.34 15.50
CA ALA A 44 -5.16 14.30 15.97
C ALA A 44 -4.77 12.89 16.40
N MET A 45 -3.73 12.35 15.78
CA MET A 45 -3.16 11.05 16.14
C MET A 45 -1.69 11.22 16.54
N ARG A 46 -1.34 10.72 17.72
CA ARG A 46 0.04 10.67 18.21
C ARG A 46 0.73 9.45 17.64
N TYR A 47 2.06 9.44 17.68
CA TYR A 47 2.87 8.29 17.28
C TYR A 47 2.38 6.98 17.91
N ASP A 48 2.15 6.97 19.23
CA ASP A 48 1.68 5.80 19.99
C ASP A 48 0.23 5.38 19.65
N ASP A 49 -0.53 6.24 18.99
CA ASP A 49 -1.89 5.95 18.51
C ASP A 49 -1.88 5.35 17.11
N ILE A 50 -0.80 5.53 16.35
CA ILE A 50 -0.57 4.92 15.03
C ILE A 50 0.04 3.53 15.25
N ASP A 51 1.19 3.41 15.91
CA ASP A 51 1.83 2.15 16.30
C ASP A 51 1.25 1.62 17.61
N LYS A 52 0.13 0.93 17.52
CA LYS A 52 -0.68 0.53 18.70
C LYS A 52 -0.27 -0.80 19.33
N ALA A 53 0.28 -1.72 18.52
CA ALA A 53 0.57 -3.06 18.98
C ALA A 53 1.68 -3.05 20.05
N PRO A 54 1.57 -3.89 21.11
CA PRO A 54 2.60 -3.96 22.14
C PRO A 54 4.00 -4.26 21.59
N GLU A 55 4.07 -5.05 20.51
CA GLU A 55 5.32 -5.41 19.84
C GLU A 55 5.92 -4.23 19.06
N GLU A 56 5.10 -3.42 18.41
CA GLU A 56 5.51 -2.16 17.74
C GLU A 56 6.12 -1.19 18.75
N LYS A 57 5.43 -0.98 19.88
CA LYS A 57 5.90 -0.12 20.97
C LYS A 57 7.19 -0.63 21.61
N ALA A 58 7.31 -1.94 21.79
CA ALA A 58 8.50 -2.55 22.41
C ALA A 58 9.74 -2.46 21.50
N ARG A 59 9.55 -2.53 20.18
CA ARG A 59 10.63 -2.48 19.18
C ARG A 59 10.88 -1.09 18.62
N GLY A 60 9.94 -0.15 18.76
CA GLY A 60 9.98 1.18 18.17
C GLY A 60 9.90 1.17 16.64
N ILE A 61 9.26 0.16 16.04
CA ILE A 61 9.11 0.01 14.59
C ILE A 61 7.68 -0.36 14.24
N THR A 62 7.19 0.16 13.11
CA THR A 62 5.89 -0.22 12.54
C THR A 62 5.97 -1.63 11.97
N ILE A 63 5.04 -2.49 12.36
CA ILE A 63 4.92 -3.89 11.92
C ILE A 63 3.73 -4.03 10.96
N ASN A 64 2.58 -3.52 11.37
CA ASN A 64 1.34 -3.55 10.58
C ASN A 64 1.10 -2.21 9.91
N THR A 65 0.35 -2.23 8.81
CA THR A 65 -0.14 -1.00 8.20
C THR A 65 -1.15 -0.32 9.12
N ALA A 66 -0.98 0.99 9.33
CA ALA A 66 -1.96 1.81 10.04
C ALA A 66 -2.69 2.71 9.05
N HIS A 67 -4.01 2.87 9.24
CA HIS A 67 -4.83 3.74 8.40
C HIS A 67 -5.26 4.96 9.19
N VAL A 68 -5.00 6.13 8.67
CA VAL A 68 -5.44 7.41 9.23
C VAL A 68 -6.23 8.21 8.19
N GLU A 69 -7.15 9.06 8.66
CA GLU A 69 -8.02 9.88 7.84
C GLU A 69 -7.72 11.36 8.10
N TYR A 70 -7.63 12.15 7.03
CA TYR A 70 -7.55 13.60 7.13
C TYR A 70 -8.01 14.27 5.82
N GLU A 71 -8.18 15.58 5.88
CA GLU A 71 -8.61 16.39 4.75
C GLU A 71 -7.68 17.58 4.53
N THR A 72 -7.62 18.04 3.30
CA THR A 72 -7.15 19.37 2.93
C THR A 72 -8.35 20.23 2.49
N ALA A 73 -8.10 21.45 2.10
CA ALA A 73 -9.17 22.31 1.56
C ALA A 73 -9.86 21.68 0.34
N THR A 74 -9.14 20.87 -0.45
CA THR A 74 -9.59 20.34 -1.74
C THR A 74 -9.91 18.85 -1.75
N ARG A 75 -9.35 18.05 -0.83
CA ARG A 75 -9.39 16.58 -0.88
C ARG A 75 -9.56 15.93 0.48
N HIS A 76 -10.11 14.73 0.44
CA HIS A 76 -10.18 13.79 1.55
C HIS A 76 -9.16 12.68 1.32
N TYR A 77 -8.35 12.36 2.33
CA TYR A 77 -7.28 11.37 2.26
C TYR A 77 -7.50 10.20 3.20
N ALA A 78 -7.35 8.99 2.67
CA ALA A 78 -6.99 7.81 3.44
C ALA A 78 -5.49 7.64 3.35
N HIS A 79 -4.79 7.66 4.46
CA HIS A 79 -3.34 7.52 4.53
C HIS A 79 -2.97 6.20 5.18
N VAL A 80 -2.14 5.43 4.48
CA VAL A 80 -1.60 4.14 4.94
C VAL A 80 -0.16 4.34 5.39
N ASP A 81 0.09 4.21 6.69
CA ASP A 81 1.46 4.17 7.21
C ASP A 81 2.03 2.76 7.05
N CYS A 82 3.09 2.61 6.24
CA CYS A 82 3.68 1.32 5.91
C CYS A 82 4.90 1.02 6.77
N PRO A 83 5.11 -0.27 7.16
CA PRO A 83 6.33 -0.69 7.81
C PRO A 83 7.55 -0.45 6.93
N GLY A 84 8.68 -0.11 7.57
CA GLY A 84 9.95 0.14 6.87
C GLY A 84 10.93 -1.03 6.92
N HIS A 85 10.73 -1.98 7.83
CA HIS A 85 11.67 -3.08 8.06
C HIS A 85 11.48 -4.22 7.05
N ALA A 86 12.60 -4.82 6.60
CA ALA A 86 12.61 -5.88 5.60
C ALA A 86 11.75 -7.11 5.96
N ASP A 87 11.63 -7.44 7.25
CA ASP A 87 10.81 -8.59 7.71
C ASP A 87 9.31 -8.39 7.45
N TYR A 88 8.85 -7.14 7.29
CA TYR A 88 7.43 -6.79 7.13
C TYR A 88 7.07 -6.33 5.72
N VAL A 89 7.88 -6.64 4.74
CA VAL A 89 7.67 -6.28 3.32
C VAL A 89 6.31 -6.75 2.80
N LYS A 90 5.79 -7.88 3.27
CA LYS A 90 4.43 -8.34 2.93
C LYS A 90 3.36 -7.31 3.29
N ASN A 91 3.47 -6.71 4.47
CA ASN A 91 2.53 -5.67 4.92
C ASN A 91 2.75 -4.37 4.13
N MET A 92 4.01 -4.03 3.81
CA MET A 92 4.31 -2.91 2.92
C MET A 92 3.69 -3.08 1.52
N ILE A 93 3.84 -4.26 0.90
CA ILE A 93 3.24 -4.56 -0.42
C ILE A 93 1.72 -4.40 -0.37
N THR A 94 1.08 -4.94 0.67
CA THR A 94 -0.37 -4.82 0.86
C THR A 94 -0.82 -3.37 1.01
N GLY A 95 -0.09 -2.58 1.81
CA GLY A 95 -0.37 -1.15 1.99
C GLY A 95 -0.15 -0.37 0.69
N ALA A 96 0.97 -0.59 0.01
CA ALA A 96 1.29 0.11 -1.24
C ALA A 96 0.28 -0.19 -2.37
N ALA A 97 -0.25 -1.40 -2.44
CA ALA A 97 -1.26 -1.78 -3.43
C ALA A 97 -2.57 -0.97 -3.31
N GLN A 98 -2.80 -0.32 -2.17
CA GLN A 98 -3.98 0.52 -1.93
C GLN A 98 -3.79 1.97 -2.35
N MET A 99 -2.57 2.41 -2.62
CA MET A 99 -2.24 3.81 -2.82
C MET A 99 -2.50 4.29 -4.25
N ASP A 100 -3.07 5.48 -4.36
CA ASP A 100 -3.15 6.26 -5.62
C ASP A 100 -1.88 7.09 -5.81
N GLY A 101 -1.14 7.33 -4.74
CA GLY A 101 0.17 7.96 -4.71
C GLY A 101 0.88 7.68 -3.39
N ALA A 102 2.20 7.77 -3.36
CA ALA A 102 3.00 7.53 -2.17
C ALA A 102 3.83 8.75 -1.77
N ILE A 103 4.08 8.90 -0.48
CA ILE A 103 5.07 9.82 0.08
C ILE A 103 6.30 8.99 0.42
N LEU A 104 7.37 9.17 -0.34
CA LEU A 104 8.66 8.55 -0.04
C LEU A 104 9.39 9.38 1.00
N VAL A 105 9.62 8.79 2.17
CA VAL A 105 10.33 9.45 3.27
C VAL A 105 11.78 9.00 3.28
N VAL A 106 12.70 9.97 3.11
CA VAL A 106 14.15 9.75 3.13
C VAL A 106 14.77 10.63 4.20
N SER A 107 15.55 10.05 5.09
CA SER A 107 16.33 10.80 6.07
C SER A 107 17.47 11.52 5.36
N ALA A 108 17.59 12.84 5.52
CA ALA A 108 18.63 13.63 4.89
C ALA A 108 20.06 13.20 5.32
N PRO A 109 20.34 12.96 6.62
CA PRO A 109 21.65 12.45 7.04
C PRO A 109 22.04 11.09 6.47
N ASP A 110 21.05 10.20 6.24
CA ASP A 110 21.31 8.81 5.85
C ASP A 110 21.25 8.61 4.31
N GLY A 111 20.52 9.48 3.61
CA GLY A 111 20.26 9.32 2.17
C GLY A 111 19.41 8.10 1.84
N PRO A 112 19.33 7.70 0.57
CA PRO A 112 18.63 6.49 0.15
C PRO A 112 19.30 5.23 0.65
N MET A 113 18.60 4.46 1.46
CA MET A 113 19.04 3.21 2.09
C MET A 113 18.49 1.97 1.34
N PRO A 114 18.94 0.74 1.64
CA PRO A 114 18.51 -0.46 0.91
C PRO A 114 16.99 -0.64 0.83
N GLN A 115 16.23 -0.46 1.93
CA GLN A 115 14.78 -0.57 1.90
C GLN A 115 14.12 0.59 1.13
N THR A 116 14.75 1.75 1.03
CA THR A 116 14.27 2.83 0.16
C THR A 116 14.17 2.36 -1.29
N ARG A 117 15.23 1.71 -1.78
CA ARG A 117 15.31 1.12 -3.13
C ARG A 117 14.24 0.04 -3.30
N GLU A 118 14.14 -0.89 -2.34
CA GLU A 118 13.15 -1.98 -2.38
C GLU A 118 11.71 -1.42 -2.38
N HIS A 119 11.42 -0.41 -1.57
CA HIS A 119 10.08 0.18 -1.49
C HIS A 119 9.68 0.92 -2.78
N ILE A 120 10.61 1.63 -3.44
CA ILE A 120 10.36 2.25 -4.74
C ILE A 120 10.05 1.18 -5.80
N LEU A 121 10.88 0.13 -5.84
CA LEU A 121 10.67 -1.00 -6.74
C LEU A 121 9.31 -1.65 -6.53
N LEU A 122 8.96 -1.97 -5.28
CA LEU A 122 7.70 -2.62 -4.95
C LEU A 122 6.50 -1.71 -5.24
N ALA A 123 6.58 -0.42 -4.91
CA ALA A 123 5.55 0.55 -5.26
C ALA A 123 5.30 0.58 -6.78
N ARG A 124 6.37 0.56 -7.57
CA ARG A 124 6.25 0.48 -9.03
C ARG A 124 5.57 -0.81 -9.50
N GLN A 125 5.92 -1.95 -8.89
CA GLN A 125 5.37 -3.27 -9.24
C GLN A 125 3.88 -3.40 -8.90
N VAL A 126 3.47 -2.93 -7.73
CA VAL A 126 2.04 -2.95 -7.34
C VAL A 126 1.22 -1.87 -8.04
N GLY A 127 1.87 -0.99 -8.81
CA GLY A 127 1.21 -0.02 -9.66
C GLY A 127 0.92 1.34 -9.01
N VAL A 128 1.65 1.74 -7.98
CA VAL A 128 1.59 3.11 -7.45
C VAL A 128 2.06 4.07 -8.55
N PRO A 129 1.19 4.96 -9.05
CA PRO A 129 1.51 5.75 -10.25
C PRO A 129 2.33 7.01 -9.95
N TYR A 130 2.23 7.56 -8.73
CA TYR A 130 2.83 8.84 -8.35
C TYR A 130 3.57 8.73 -7.02
N ILE A 131 4.72 9.42 -6.94
CA ILE A 131 5.51 9.55 -5.71
C ILE A 131 5.78 11.05 -5.48
N VAL A 132 5.62 11.49 -4.24
CA VAL A 132 6.11 12.77 -3.72
C VAL A 132 7.17 12.44 -2.67
N VAL A 133 8.24 13.20 -2.57
CA VAL A 133 9.32 12.93 -1.62
C VAL A 133 9.26 13.89 -0.45
N PHE A 134 9.42 13.38 0.75
CA PHE A 134 9.71 14.17 1.95
C PHE A 134 11.13 13.84 2.45
N MET A 135 12.07 14.77 2.25
CA MET A 135 13.41 14.68 2.79
C MET A 135 13.38 15.13 4.25
N ASN A 136 13.34 14.16 5.15
CA ASN A 136 13.13 14.34 6.58
C ASN A 136 14.45 14.55 7.34
N LYS A 137 14.36 15.03 8.58
CA LYS A 137 15.47 15.25 9.50
C LYS A 137 16.50 16.28 8.99
N THR A 138 16.06 17.27 8.23
CA THR A 138 16.95 18.33 7.73
C THR A 138 17.51 19.21 8.84
N ASP A 139 16.87 19.21 10.01
CA ASP A 139 17.37 19.85 11.24
C ASP A 139 18.66 19.21 11.80
N MET A 140 19.08 18.07 11.31
CA MET A 140 20.32 17.39 11.65
C MET A 140 21.47 17.69 10.67
N MET A 141 21.25 18.51 9.65
CA MET A 141 22.22 18.86 8.62
C MET A 141 22.32 20.37 8.45
N ASP A 142 23.51 20.91 8.67
CA ASP A 142 23.78 22.34 8.52
C ASP A 142 24.41 22.70 7.15
N ASP A 143 24.70 21.67 6.32
CA ASP A 143 25.39 21.84 5.03
C ASP A 143 24.35 21.69 3.88
N GLU A 144 24.11 22.81 3.20
CA GLU A 144 23.16 22.90 2.10
C GLU A 144 23.64 22.14 0.85
N GLU A 145 24.96 22.06 0.61
CA GLU A 145 25.52 21.30 -0.52
C GLU A 145 25.31 19.80 -0.34
N LEU A 146 25.38 19.29 0.90
CA LEU A 146 25.06 17.89 1.19
C LEU A 146 23.58 17.59 1.00
N LEU A 147 22.68 18.52 1.35
CA LEU A 147 21.25 18.36 1.10
C LEU A 147 20.93 18.28 -0.41
N GLU A 148 21.63 19.09 -1.23
CA GLU A 148 21.48 19.03 -2.68
C GLU A 148 22.00 17.71 -3.26
N LEU A 149 23.11 17.18 -2.74
CA LEU A 149 23.63 15.87 -3.16
C LEU A 149 22.65 14.73 -2.85
N VAL A 150 22.05 14.72 -1.66
CA VAL A 150 21.03 13.74 -1.29
C VAL A 150 19.80 13.87 -2.19
N GLU A 151 19.38 15.09 -2.51
CA GLU A 151 18.28 15.33 -3.45
C GLU A 151 18.58 14.74 -4.83
N MET A 152 19.78 14.98 -5.37
CA MET A 152 20.22 14.42 -6.64
C MET A 152 20.20 12.88 -6.62
N GLU A 153 20.73 12.27 -5.56
CA GLU A 153 20.73 10.81 -5.42
C GLU A 153 19.30 10.23 -5.40
N ILE A 154 18.35 10.92 -4.74
CA ILE A 154 16.94 10.51 -4.71
C ILE A 154 16.34 10.60 -6.13
N ARG A 155 16.60 11.69 -6.88
CA ARG A 155 16.11 11.88 -8.25
C ARG A 155 16.64 10.82 -9.20
N ASP A 156 17.94 10.54 -9.14
CA ASP A 156 18.57 9.49 -9.95
C ASP A 156 18.01 8.11 -9.62
N LEU A 157 17.79 7.83 -8.34
CA LEU A 157 17.20 6.59 -7.89
C LEU A 157 15.77 6.42 -8.42
N LEU A 158 14.92 7.43 -8.30
CA LEU A 158 13.55 7.39 -8.82
C LEU A 158 13.52 7.20 -10.34
N SER A 159 14.41 7.88 -11.06
CA SER A 159 14.55 7.75 -12.51
C SER A 159 14.97 6.34 -12.91
N SER A 160 15.86 5.70 -12.14
CA SER A 160 16.27 4.32 -12.39
C SER A 160 15.14 3.28 -12.28
N TYR A 161 14.09 3.60 -11.53
CA TYR A 161 12.86 2.79 -11.42
C TYR A 161 11.70 3.28 -12.29
N ASN A 162 12.00 4.08 -13.31
CA ASN A 162 11.02 4.62 -14.27
C ASN A 162 9.94 5.53 -13.64
N PHE A 163 10.29 6.27 -12.61
CA PHE A 163 9.54 7.44 -12.16
C PHE A 163 10.18 8.70 -12.74
N PRO A 164 9.43 9.78 -12.98
CA PRO A 164 9.98 11.05 -13.54
C PRO A 164 10.77 11.82 -12.47
N GLY A 165 11.96 11.33 -12.08
CA GLY A 165 12.74 11.82 -10.95
C GLY A 165 13.00 13.32 -10.97
N ASP A 166 13.21 13.91 -12.16
CA ASP A 166 13.45 15.34 -12.33
C ASP A 166 12.22 16.21 -12.01
N ASP A 167 11.01 15.68 -12.28
CA ASP A 167 9.74 16.41 -12.10
C ASP A 167 9.07 16.16 -10.75
N ILE A 168 9.54 15.18 -9.99
CA ILE A 168 8.94 14.79 -8.71
C ILE A 168 9.18 15.89 -7.65
N PRO A 169 8.12 16.37 -6.97
CA PRO A 169 8.29 17.29 -5.85
C PRO A 169 9.08 16.65 -4.71
N ILE A 170 10.10 17.36 -4.24
CA ILE A 170 10.88 17.01 -3.06
C ILE A 170 10.73 18.14 -2.05
N VAL A 171 10.09 17.84 -0.92
CA VAL A 171 9.91 18.77 0.19
C VAL A 171 10.94 18.46 1.27
N LYS A 172 11.66 19.48 1.75
CA LYS A 172 12.71 19.38 2.77
C LYS A 172 12.17 19.85 4.12
N GLY A 173 12.37 19.09 5.19
CA GLY A 173 11.90 19.50 6.50
C GLY A 173 12.20 18.51 7.63
N SER A 174 11.64 18.80 8.80
CA SER A 174 11.70 17.93 9.98
C SER A 174 10.30 17.67 10.52
N ALA A 175 9.83 16.44 10.37
CA ALA A 175 8.55 16.02 10.95
C ALA A 175 8.57 16.12 12.48
N LEU A 176 9.71 15.85 13.11
CA LEU A 176 9.88 15.93 14.56
C LEU A 176 9.71 17.38 15.06
N LYS A 177 10.25 18.37 14.36
CA LYS A 177 10.14 19.79 14.77
C LYS A 177 8.69 20.26 14.72
N ALA A 178 7.93 19.86 13.71
CA ALA A 178 6.51 20.15 13.64
C ALA A 178 5.72 19.54 14.82
N LEU A 179 6.02 18.28 15.16
CA LEU A 179 5.42 17.62 16.32
C LEU A 179 5.79 18.30 17.64
N GLU A 180 7.07 18.60 17.86
CA GLU A 180 7.56 19.28 19.07
C GLU A 180 6.88 20.63 19.24
N TYR A 181 6.74 21.41 18.17
CA TYR A 181 6.03 22.71 18.22
C TYR A 181 4.60 22.55 18.74
N ILE A 182 3.82 21.62 18.17
CA ILE A 182 2.43 21.41 18.57
C ILE A 182 2.34 20.82 19.98
N GLN A 183 3.18 19.86 20.34
CA GLN A 183 3.20 19.23 21.66
C GLN A 183 3.58 20.21 22.77
N ASN A 184 4.40 21.22 22.47
CA ASN A 184 4.76 22.30 23.39
C ASN A 184 3.70 23.42 23.45
N GLY A 185 2.52 23.21 22.87
CA GLY A 185 1.38 24.14 22.94
C GLY A 185 1.34 25.15 21.79
N GLY A 186 2.11 24.96 20.73
CA GLY A 186 2.01 25.77 19.52
C GLY A 186 0.67 25.56 18.82
N THR A 187 -0.03 26.65 18.52
CA THR A 187 -1.37 26.65 17.90
C THR A 187 -1.40 27.38 16.56
N ASP A 188 -0.42 28.23 16.29
CA ASP A 188 -0.34 28.97 15.02
C ASP A 188 0.41 28.13 13.96
N VAL A 189 -0.20 27.03 13.57
CA VAL A 189 0.42 26.09 12.60
C VAL A 189 0.56 26.67 11.19
N ASP A 190 -0.17 27.73 10.86
CA ASP A 190 -0.12 28.40 9.56
C ASP A 190 1.15 29.25 9.36
N ASN A 191 1.63 29.85 10.43
CA ASN A 191 2.77 30.78 10.39
C ASN A 191 4.03 30.20 11.05
N ALA A 192 3.92 29.07 11.74
CA ALA A 192 5.06 28.42 12.38
C ALA A 192 6.04 27.85 11.35
N PRO A 193 7.30 28.26 11.35
CA PRO A 193 8.32 27.74 10.41
C PRO A 193 8.51 26.23 10.55
N GLU A 194 8.29 25.65 11.73
CA GLU A 194 8.37 24.22 12.00
C GLU A 194 7.27 23.44 11.27
N CYS A 195 6.08 24.02 11.08
CA CYS A 195 4.93 23.41 10.39
C CYS A 195 4.94 23.69 8.87
N ALA A 196 5.71 24.68 8.41
CA ALA A 196 5.75 25.06 6.99
C ALA A 196 6.04 23.89 6.04
N PRO A 197 7.02 22.99 6.32
CA PRO A 197 7.27 21.81 5.47
C PRO A 197 6.09 20.84 5.38
N ILE A 198 5.26 20.73 6.42
CA ILE A 198 4.07 19.88 6.39
C ILE A 198 3.03 20.46 5.43
N TRP A 199 2.80 21.78 5.48
CA TRP A 199 1.90 22.46 4.54
C TRP A 199 2.41 22.39 3.10
N GLU A 200 3.71 22.57 2.89
CA GLU A 200 4.34 22.42 1.59
C GLU A 200 4.17 21.01 1.03
N LEU A 201 4.36 19.98 1.87
CA LEU A 201 4.13 18.59 1.50
C LEU A 201 2.67 18.35 1.09
N MET A 202 1.71 18.82 1.89
CA MET A 202 0.28 18.64 1.56
C MET A 202 -0.10 19.35 0.28
N LYS A 203 0.44 20.55 0.03
CA LYS A 203 0.26 21.28 -1.23
C LYS A 203 0.88 20.53 -2.41
N ALA A 204 2.06 19.94 -2.24
CA ALA A 204 2.71 19.12 -3.26
C ALA A 204 1.86 17.87 -3.59
N VAL A 205 1.35 17.19 -2.56
CA VAL A 205 0.46 16.03 -2.72
C VAL A 205 -0.83 16.41 -3.44
N ASP A 206 -1.49 17.51 -3.02
CA ASP A 206 -2.72 18.01 -3.65
C ASP A 206 -2.53 18.36 -5.14
N SER A 207 -1.38 18.90 -5.51
CA SER A 207 -1.13 19.39 -6.87
C SER A 207 -0.53 18.34 -7.80
N TYR A 208 0.35 17.46 -7.29
CA TYR A 208 1.11 16.51 -8.11
C TYR A 208 0.39 15.17 -8.32
N ILE A 209 -0.32 14.69 -7.29
CA ILE A 209 -1.10 13.44 -7.41
C ILE A 209 -2.47 13.80 -7.98
N PRO A 210 -2.83 13.36 -9.20
CA PRO A 210 -4.14 13.69 -9.78
C PRO A 210 -5.26 12.95 -9.05
N GLU A 211 -6.49 13.40 -9.23
CA GLU A 211 -7.66 12.65 -8.82
C GLU A 211 -7.72 11.32 -9.59
N PRO A 212 -7.73 10.16 -8.90
CA PRO A 212 -7.67 8.89 -9.58
C PRO A 212 -8.98 8.56 -10.30
N ALA A 213 -8.88 8.02 -11.52
CA ALA A 213 -10.02 7.45 -12.21
C ALA A 213 -10.51 6.20 -11.48
N ARG A 214 -11.80 6.15 -11.14
CA ARG A 214 -12.41 5.04 -10.41
C ARG A 214 -13.19 4.13 -11.35
N ALA A 215 -12.88 2.84 -11.35
CA ALA A 215 -13.56 1.83 -12.15
C ALA A 215 -14.89 1.39 -11.48
N THR A 216 -15.82 2.33 -11.31
CA THR A 216 -17.10 2.10 -10.62
C THR A 216 -18.13 1.33 -11.45
N ASP A 217 -17.97 1.32 -12.77
CA ASP A 217 -18.81 0.63 -13.76
C ASP A 217 -18.51 -0.87 -13.89
N GLN A 218 -17.39 -1.33 -13.34
CA GLN A 218 -16.99 -2.74 -13.35
C GLN A 218 -17.66 -3.55 -12.23
N PRO A 219 -17.67 -4.89 -12.32
CA PRO A 219 -18.15 -5.75 -11.24
C PRO A 219 -17.34 -5.52 -9.95
N PHE A 220 -18.01 -5.44 -8.80
CA PHE A 220 -17.37 -5.26 -7.49
C PHE A 220 -16.29 -6.30 -7.21
N LEU A 221 -15.15 -5.81 -6.74
CA LEU A 221 -14.06 -6.62 -6.21
C LEU A 221 -13.31 -5.85 -5.12
N MET A 222 -13.08 -6.51 -3.99
CA MET A 222 -12.31 -6.00 -2.85
C MET A 222 -11.40 -7.09 -2.31
N PRO A 223 -10.06 -6.95 -2.42
CA PRO A 223 -9.12 -7.82 -1.72
C PRO A 223 -9.27 -7.70 -0.21
N VAL A 224 -9.26 -8.83 0.49
CA VAL A 224 -9.33 -8.89 1.96
C VAL A 224 -7.94 -8.67 2.54
N GLU A 225 -7.82 -7.66 3.40
CA GLU A 225 -6.56 -7.29 4.07
C GLU A 225 -6.52 -7.78 5.50
N ASP A 226 -7.62 -7.61 6.23
CA ASP A 226 -7.74 -8.08 7.59
C ASP A 226 -9.18 -8.50 7.88
N VAL A 227 -9.34 -9.29 8.95
CA VAL A 227 -10.62 -9.85 9.36
C VAL A 227 -10.80 -9.73 10.86
N PHE A 228 -11.89 -9.10 11.27
CA PHE A 228 -12.23 -8.89 12.67
C PHE A 228 -13.58 -9.52 13.02
N SER A 229 -13.74 -9.91 14.28
CA SER A 229 -15.03 -10.25 14.86
C SER A 229 -15.50 -9.13 15.77
N ILE A 230 -16.70 -8.63 15.54
CA ILE A 230 -17.35 -7.64 16.40
C ILE A 230 -18.47 -8.32 17.16
N SER A 231 -18.37 -8.34 18.50
CA SER A 231 -19.41 -8.91 19.37
C SER A 231 -20.78 -8.34 19.06
N GLY A 232 -21.76 -9.24 18.79
CA GLY A 232 -23.13 -8.86 18.49
C GLY A 232 -23.36 -8.34 17.05
N ARG A 233 -22.32 -8.18 16.22
CA ARG A 233 -22.46 -7.69 14.84
C ARG A 233 -21.99 -8.69 13.78
N GLY A 234 -21.01 -9.55 14.09
CA GLY A 234 -20.51 -10.57 13.18
C GLY A 234 -19.07 -10.33 12.71
N THR A 235 -18.72 -10.93 11.59
CA THR A 235 -17.39 -10.83 10.97
C THR A 235 -17.33 -9.65 10.02
N VAL A 236 -16.24 -8.88 10.12
CA VAL A 236 -15.92 -7.75 9.25
C VAL A 236 -14.66 -8.08 8.48
N ALA A 237 -14.74 -8.02 7.16
CA ALA A 237 -13.58 -8.07 6.27
C ALA A 237 -13.22 -6.63 5.86
N THR A 238 -11.97 -6.25 6.01
CA THR A 238 -11.48 -4.93 5.59
C THR A 238 -10.68 -5.03 4.32
N GLY A 239 -10.69 -3.97 3.54
CA GLY A 239 -9.91 -3.83 2.32
C GLY A 239 -10.27 -2.57 1.54
N ARG A 240 -9.46 -2.28 0.53
CA ARG A 240 -9.77 -1.26 -0.47
C ARG A 240 -10.63 -1.87 -1.57
N VAL A 241 -11.70 -1.21 -1.94
CA VAL A 241 -12.48 -1.60 -3.13
C VAL A 241 -11.62 -1.34 -4.38
N GLU A 242 -11.22 -2.43 -5.05
CA GLU A 242 -10.38 -2.36 -6.25
C GLU A 242 -11.18 -1.82 -7.45
N ARG A 243 -12.42 -2.29 -7.61
CA ARG A 243 -13.35 -1.88 -8.66
C ARG A 243 -14.81 -2.10 -8.27
N GLY A 244 -15.70 -1.45 -9.02
CA GLY A 244 -17.14 -1.57 -8.86
C GLY A 244 -17.69 -0.87 -7.63
N THR A 245 -18.90 -1.25 -7.27
CA THR A 245 -19.64 -0.72 -6.11
C THR A 245 -20.27 -1.86 -5.34
N VAL A 246 -20.44 -1.67 -4.03
CA VAL A 246 -21.18 -2.60 -3.15
C VAL A 246 -22.09 -1.83 -2.20
N LYS A 247 -23.30 -2.36 -2.01
CA LYS A 247 -24.32 -1.79 -1.12
C LYS A 247 -24.65 -2.77 0.02
N VAL A 248 -25.22 -2.21 1.06
CA VAL A 248 -25.84 -3.02 2.11
C VAL A 248 -26.95 -3.89 1.48
N SER A 249 -26.99 -5.17 1.81
CA SER A 249 -27.83 -6.24 1.28
C SER A 249 -27.37 -6.85 -0.04
N ASP A 250 -26.29 -6.40 -0.64
CA ASP A 250 -25.71 -7.05 -1.82
C ASP A 250 -25.17 -8.45 -1.48
N GLN A 251 -25.36 -9.36 -2.41
CA GLN A 251 -24.77 -10.69 -2.37
C GLN A 251 -23.34 -10.62 -2.94
N VAL A 252 -22.39 -11.22 -2.23
CA VAL A 252 -20.99 -11.30 -2.64
C VAL A 252 -20.46 -12.72 -2.48
N GLU A 253 -19.39 -13.03 -3.19
CA GLU A 253 -18.63 -14.27 -3.03
C GLU A 253 -17.27 -14.00 -2.41
N ILE A 254 -16.87 -14.90 -1.49
CA ILE A 254 -15.51 -15.01 -0.96
C ILE A 254 -14.77 -15.95 -1.90
N VAL A 255 -13.72 -15.48 -2.57
CA VAL A 255 -13.00 -16.22 -3.62
C VAL A 255 -11.50 -16.26 -3.30
N GLY A 256 -10.88 -17.40 -3.58
CA GLY A 256 -9.44 -17.64 -3.36
C GLY A 256 -9.16 -18.41 -2.06
N LEU A 257 -7.98 -19.02 -2.00
CA LEU A 257 -7.47 -19.88 -0.92
C LEU A 257 -8.33 -21.13 -0.65
N MET A 258 -9.39 -21.29 -1.39
CA MET A 258 -10.30 -22.45 -1.41
C MET A 258 -10.73 -22.76 -2.84
N GLU A 259 -11.04 -24.02 -3.12
CA GLU A 259 -11.45 -24.47 -4.47
C GLU A 259 -12.81 -23.92 -4.91
N LYS A 260 -13.72 -23.73 -3.97
CA LYS A 260 -15.11 -23.28 -4.26
C LYS A 260 -15.39 -21.95 -3.58
N PRO A 261 -15.85 -20.95 -4.33
CA PRO A 261 -16.35 -19.70 -3.75
C PRO A 261 -17.48 -19.92 -2.75
N ARG A 262 -17.52 -19.08 -1.73
CA ARG A 262 -18.59 -19.07 -0.74
C ARG A 262 -19.41 -17.79 -0.87
N THR A 263 -20.68 -17.93 -1.06
CA THR A 263 -21.63 -16.80 -1.14
C THR A 263 -22.03 -16.31 0.26
N THR A 264 -22.09 -15.00 0.42
CA THR A 264 -22.59 -14.32 1.62
C THR A 264 -23.30 -13.01 1.26
N VAL A 265 -23.82 -12.30 2.25
CA VAL A 265 -24.50 -11.02 2.08
C VAL A 265 -23.82 -9.96 2.94
N VAL A 266 -23.59 -8.79 2.36
CA VAL A 266 -23.08 -7.62 3.07
C VAL A 266 -24.20 -7.01 3.92
N THR A 267 -24.04 -6.99 5.23
CA THR A 267 -25.05 -6.46 6.16
C THR A 267 -24.75 -5.04 6.65
N GLY A 268 -23.58 -4.54 6.35
CA GLY A 268 -23.17 -3.18 6.66
C GLY A 268 -21.87 -2.85 5.98
N VAL A 269 -21.66 -1.58 5.69
CA VAL A 269 -20.44 -1.03 5.13
C VAL A 269 -19.99 0.14 6.01
N GLU A 270 -18.73 0.17 6.39
CA GLU A 270 -18.16 1.21 7.24
C GLU A 270 -16.83 1.70 6.65
N MET A 271 -16.59 2.99 6.76
CA MET A 271 -15.31 3.63 6.43
C MET A 271 -14.96 4.61 7.56
N PHE A 272 -13.76 4.47 8.17
CA PHE A 272 -13.32 5.29 9.30
C PHE A 272 -14.35 5.38 10.44
N HIS A 273 -14.96 4.24 10.81
CA HIS A 273 -16.00 4.11 11.84
C HIS A 273 -17.34 4.84 11.52
N LYS A 274 -17.49 5.37 10.32
CA LYS A 274 -18.75 5.97 9.82
C LYS A 274 -19.48 4.96 8.92
N LEU A 275 -20.81 4.99 8.95
CA LEU A 275 -21.64 4.10 8.12
C LEU A 275 -21.72 4.64 6.69
N LEU A 276 -21.71 3.71 5.71
CA LEU A 276 -22.01 4.01 4.31
C LEU A 276 -23.20 3.16 3.83
N ASP A 277 -24.04 3.73 2.98
CA ASP A 277 -25.07 3.00 2.26
C ASP A 277 -24.47 2.20 1.09
N GLN A 278 -23.44 2.78 0.48
CA GLN A 278 -22.71 2.22 -0.66
C GLN A 278 -21.24 2.59 -0.58
N ALA A 279 -20.37 1.61 -0.88
CA ALA A 279 -18.96 1.84 -1.17
C ALA A 279 -18.68 1.70 -2.67
N GLU A 280 -17.63 2.37 -3.13
CA GLU A 280 -17.20 2.36 -4.53
C GLU A 280 -15.69 2.19 -4.66
N ALA A 281 -15.24 1.93 -5.88
CA ALA A 281 -13.83 1.78 -6.20
C ALA A 281 -12.99 2.91 -5.58
N GLY A 282 -11.95 2.54 -4.85
CA GLY A 282 -11.08 3.45 -4.11
C GLY A 282 -11.37 3.58 -2.63
N ASP A 283 -12.56 3.19 -2.14
CA ASP A 283 -12.87 3.27 -0.72
C ASP A 283 -12.15 2.19 0.09
N ASN A 284 -11.63 2.57 1.25
CA ASN A 284 -11.12 1.63 2.25
C ASN A 284 -12.23 1.32 3.25
N ILE A 285 -12.77 0.13 3.19
CA ILE A 285 -13.98 -0.22 3.94
C ILE A 285 -13.83 -1.45 4.83
N GLY A 286 -14.69 -1.53 5.83
CA GLY A 286 -15.05 -2.75 6.52
C GLY A 286 -16.42 -3.22 6.06
N ALA A 287 -16.48 -4.39 5.44
CA ALA A 287 -17.72 -5.04 5.04
C ALA A 287 -18.16 -6.05 6.10
N LEU A 288 -19.34 -5.85 6.68
CA LEU A 288 -19.95 -6.81 7.61
C LEU A 288 -20.60 -7.93 6.80
N LEU A 289 -20.29 -9.19 7.13
CA LEU A 289 -20.70 -10.37 6.39
C LEU A 289 -21.67 -11.23 7.21
N ARG A 290 -22.78 -11.66 6.58
CA ARG A 290 -23.80 -12.49 7.22
C ARG A 290 -23.36 -13.95 7.27
N GLY A 291 -23.42 -14.56 8.46
CA GLY A 291 -23.23 -16.00 8.62
C GLY A 291 -21.82 -16.51 8.28
N VAL A 292 -20.83 -15.63 8.27
CA VAL A 292 -19.42 -15.96 8.09
C VAL A 292 -18.72 -15.82 9.43
N GLN A 293 -18.01 -16.87 9.85
CA GLN A 293 -17.17 -16.82 11.04
C GLN A 293 -15.75 -16.30 10.68
N ARG A 294 -15.03 -15.77 11.66
CA ARG A 294 -13.70 -15.19 11.42
C ARG A 294 -12.70 -16.20 10.80
N ASN A 295 -12.82 -17.47 11.14
CA ASN A 295 -11.95 -18.55 10.63
C ASN A 295 -12.41 -19.10 9.25
N GLU A 296 -13.46 -18.55 8.66
CA GLU A 296 -13.98 -18.94 7.35
C GLU A 296 -13.67 -17.92 6.25
N ILE A 297 -12.99 -16.85 6.62
CA ILE A 297 -12.48 -15.82 5.71
C ILE A 297 -11.13 -15.35 6.22
N GLU A 298 -10.19 -15.12 5.32
CA GLU A 298 -8.83 -14.72 5.67
C GLU A 298 -8.22 -13.74 4.65
N ARG A 299 -7.16 -13.07 5.08
CA ARG A 299 -6.35 -12.22 4.22
C ARG A 299 -5.87 -12.99 2.99
N GLY A 300 -5.97 -12.37 1.83
CA GLY A 300 -5.57 -12.97 0.55
C GLY A 300 -6.74 -13.46 -0.30
N GLN A 301 -7.89 -13.65 0.31
CA GLN A 301 -9.14 -13.85 -0.43
C GLN A 301 -9.65 -12.51 -0.97
N VAL A 302 -10.64 -12.57 -1.85
CA VAL A 302 -11.36 -11.38 -2.31
C VAL A 302 -12.86 -11.51 -2.05
N LEU A 303 -13.52 -10.39 -1.79
CA LEU A 303 -14.97 -10.25 -1.92
C LEU A 303 -15.26 -9.76 -3.33
N ALA A 304 -16.13 -10.45 -4.04
CA ALA A 304 -16.45 -10.10 -5.41
C ALA A 304 -17.94 -10.24 -5.70
N LYS A 305 -18.41 -9.57 -6.75
CA LYS A 305 -19.75 -9.82 -7.30
C LYS A 305 -19.83 -11.29 -7.74
N PRO A 306 -20.89 -12.03 -7.39
CA PRO A 306 -21.00 -13.45 -7.71
C PRO A 306 -20.74 -13.79 -9.18
N GLY A 307 -19.87 -14.80 -9.41
CA GLY A 307 -19.56 -15.33 -10.74
C GLY A 307 -18.66 -14.44 -11.61
N THR A 308 -18.02 -13.39 -11.06
CA THR A 308 -17.22 -12.44 -11.85
C THR A 308 -15.72 -12.72 -11.79
N ILE A 309 -15.26 -13.48 -10.81
CA ILE A 309 -13.87 -13.95 -10.68
C ILE A 309 -13.88 -15.36 -10.09
N HIS A 310 -12.87 -16.16 -10.44
CA HIS A 310 -12.78 -17.56 -10.02
C HIS A 310 -11.42 -17.85 -9.39
N PRO A 311 -11.34 -18.88 -8.52
CA PRO A 311 -10.08 -19.37 -7.99
C PRO A 311 -9.35 -20.20 -9.05
N HIS A 312 -8.07 -19.94 -9.24
CA HIS A 312 -7.20 -20.68 -10.17
C HIS A 312 -5.84 -20.95 -9.55
N THR A 313 -5.22 -22.07 -9.99
CA THR A 313 -3.86 -22.44 -9.60
C THR A 313 -2.86 -22.34 -10.75
N HIS A 314 -3.33 -22.22 -12.00
CA HIS A 314 -2.49 -22.40 -13.17
C HIS A 314 -2.63 -21.25 -14.17
N CYS A 315 -1.51 -20.62 -14.50
CA CYS A 315 -1.48 -19.51 -15.45
C CYS A 315 -0.17 -19.43 -16.24
N ILE A 316 -0.19 -18.62 -17.29
CA ILE A 316 1.03 -18.10 -17.95
C ILE A 316 1.26 -16.70 -17.42
N GLY A 317 2.45 -16.47 -16.88
CA GLY A 317 2.92 -15.16 -16.43
C GLY A 317 3.97 -14.61 -17.37
N GLN A 318 3.81 -13.35 -17.79
CA GLN A 318 4.87 -12.60 -18.41
C GLN A 318 5.71 -11.97 -17.30
N VAL A 319 6.98 -12.35 -17.21
CA VAL A 319 7.84 -12.06 -16.05
C VAL A 319 9.11 -11.35 -16.48
N TYR A 320 9.45 -10.30 -15.75
CA TYR A 320 10.77 -9.68 -15.73
C TYR A 320 11.54 -10.14 -14.51
N VAL A 321 12.74 -10.66 -14.72
CA VAL A 321 13.64 -11.10 -13.65
C VAL A 321 14.60 -9.98 -13.31
N LEU A 322 14.56 -9.52 -12.06
CA LEU A 322 15.38 -8.40 -11.60
C LEU A 322 16.87 -8.73 -11.65
N THR A 323 17.67 -7.75 -12.09
CA THR A 323 19.12 -7.82 -12.08
C THR A 323 19.68 -7.70 -10.66
N LYS A 324 20.97 -7.99 -10.49
CA LYS A 324 21.67 -7.80 -9.21
C LYS A 324 21.67 -6.32 -8.77
N GLU A 325 21.84 -5.42 -9.70
CA GLU A 325 21.85 -3.96 -9.49
C GLU A 325 20.50 -3.46 -9.00
N GLU A 326 19.42 -4.09 -9.43
CA GLU A 326 18.04 -3.83 -8.98
C GLU A 326 17.71 -4.53 -7.65
N GLY A 327 18.66 -5.17 -7.00
CA GLY A 327 18.47 -5.93 -5.76
C GLY A 327 17.97 -7.36 -5.94
N GLY A 328 17.86 -7.83 -7.18
CA GLY A 328 17.41 -9.16 -7.55
C GLY A 328 18.45 -10.25 -7.40
N ARG A 329 18.34 -11.28 -8.22
CA ARG A 329 19.27 -12.42 -8.26
C ARG A 329 20.56 -12.07 -8.99
N HIS A 330 21.63 -12.79 -8.66
CA HIS A 330 22.90 -12.77 -9.39
C HIS A 330 23.20 -14.11 -10.09
N THR A 331 22.31 -15.09 -9.94
CA THR A 331 22.43 -16.43 -10.55
C THR A 331 21.16 -16.73 -11.34
N PRO A 332 21.27 -17.52 -12.43
CA PRO A 332 20.10 -17.99 -13.16
C PRO A 332 19.24 -18.92 -12.30
N PHE A 333 18.00 -19.13 -12.73
CA PHE A 333 17.17 -20.21 -12.24
C PHE A 333 16.76 -21.14 -13.40
N PHE A 334 16.35 -22.34 -13.03
CA PHE A 334 16.07 -23.44 -13.95
C PHE A 334 14.62 -23.86 -13.84
N ASN A 335 14.23 -24.75 -14.75
CA ASN A 335 12.92 -25.39 -14.71
C ASN A 335 12.66 -26.04 -13.35
N GLY A 336 11.46 -25.88 -12.80
CA GLY A 336 11.10 -26.34 -11.46
C GLY A 336 11.49 -25.39 -10.32
N TYR A 337 11.94 -24.18 -10.61
CA TYR A 337 12.15 -23.14 -9.61
C TYR A 337 10.87 -22.85 -8.85
N ARG A 338 10.97 -22.71 -7.51
CA ARG A 338 9.81 -22.71 -6.62
C ARG A 338 9.84 -21.53 -5.63
N PRO A 339 9.64 -20.29 -6.12
CA PRO A 339 9.58 -19.09 -5.29
C PRO A 339 8.20 -18.85 -4.67
N GLN A 340 8.07 -17.72 -3.94
CA GLN A 340 6.80 -17.18 -3.50
C GLN A 340 6.29 -16.13 -4.49
N PHE A 341 5.01 -16.21 -4.83
CA PHE A 341 4.28 -15.27 -5.67
C PHE A 341 3.37 -14.43 -4.80
N TYR A 342 3.49 -13.11 -4.91
CA TYR A 342 2.68 -12.15 -4.18
C TYR A 342 1.61 -11.59 -5.10
N PHE A 343 0.35 -11.95 -4.83
CA PHE A 343 -0.81 -11.48 -5.55
C PHE A 343 -1.71 -10.66 -4.60
N ARG A 344 -2.05 -9.43 -4.93
CA ARG A 344 -2.85 -8.55 -4.07
C ARG A 344 -2.36 -8.57 -2.61
N THR A 345 -3.14 -9.20 -1.72
CA THR A 345 -2.88 -9.24 -0.26
C THR A 345 -2.32 -10.58 0.23
N THR A 346 -2.01 -11.52 -0.67
CA THR A 346 -1.49 -12.86 -0.31
C THR A 346 -0.17 -13.21 -0.99
N ASP A 347 0.52 -14.17 -0.42
CA ASP A 347 1.66 -14.85 -1.01
C ASP A 347 1.41 -16.35 -1.09
N VAL A 348 1.72 -16.94 -2.22
CA VAL A 348 1.54 -18.38 -2.47
C VAL A 348 2.80 -18.94 -3.13
N THR A 349 3.27 -20.09 -2.67
CA THR A 349 4.34 -20.79 -3.32
C THR A 349 3.87 -21.35 -4.67
N GLY A 350 4.66 -21.15 -5.71
CA GLY A 350 4.36 -21.69 -7.03
C GLY A 350 5.58 -22.35 -7.67
N ASN A 351 5.33 -23.30 -8.56
CA ASN A 351 6.33 -23.95 -9.37
C ASN A 351 6.37 -23.31 -10.77
N ILE A 352 7.56 -23.03 -11.27
CA ILE A 352 7.78 -22.47 -12.60
C ILE A 352 8.15 -23.58 -13.56
N LYS A 353 7.48 -23.57 -14.72
CA LYS A 353 7.86 -24.37 -15.88
C LYS A 353 8.24 -23.41 -17.02
N LEU A 354 9.48 -23.56 -17.50
CA LEU A 354 10.01 -22.76 -18.59
C LEU A 354 9.46 -23.22 -19.95
N PRO A 355 9.39 -22.31 -20.95
CA PRO A 355 9.05 -22.67 -22.31
C PRO A 355 9.98 -23.74 -22.90
N GLU A 356 9.47 -24.49 -23.88
CA GLU A 356 10.27 -25.51 -24.58
C GLU A 356 11.50 -24.87 -25.21
N GLY A 357 12.68 -25.53 -25.02
CA GLY A 357 13.97 -25.03 -25.51
C GLY A 357 14.66 -24.00 -24.62
N VAL A 358 14.04 -23.54 -23.52
CA VAL A 358 14.66 -22.66 -22.53
C VAL A 358 15.17 -23.50 -21.35
N GLU A 359 16.48 -23.58 -21.19
CA GLU A 359 17.10 -24.36 -20.11
C GLU A 359 17.18 -23.54 -18.80
N MET A 360 17.44 -22.23 -18.90
CA MET A 360 17.60 -21.33 -17.76
C MET A 360 17.11 -19.93 -18.07
N VAL A 361 16.85 -19.13 -17.02
CA VAL A 361 16.50 -17.72 -17.11
C VAL A 361 17.53 -16.92 -16.33
N MET A 362 18.05 -15.88 -16.96
CA MET A 362 19.07 -14.98 -16.39
C MET A 362 18.41 -13.75 -15.71
N PRO A 363 19.05 -13.16 -14.70
CA PRO A 363 18.70 -11.82 -14.25
C PRO A 363 18.72 -10.82 -15.42
N GLY A 364 17.65 -10.02 -15.55
CA GLY A 364 17.43 -9.08 -16.67
C GLY A 364 16.57 -9.64 -17.81
N ASP A 365 16.24 -10.93 -17.80
CA ASP A 365 15.39 -11.52 -18.84
C ASP A 365 13.91 -11.14 -18.66
N ASN A 366 13.24 -10.97 -19.81
CA ASN A 366 11.80 -10.98 -19.94
C ASN A 366 11.35 -12.30 -20.56
N ILE A 367 10.45 -13.00 -19.90
CA ILE A 367 10.04 -14.33 -20.34
C ILE A 367 8.59 -14.65 -19.97
N ASP A 368 7.89 -15.33 -20.88
CA ASP A 368 6.62 -15.97 -20.56
C ASP A 368 6.89 -17.35 -19.94
N MET A 369 6.33 -17.60 -18.77
CA MET A 369 6.50 -18.88 -18.09
C MET A 369 5.18 -19.42 -17.54
N GLU A 370 5.09 -20.74 -17.49
CA GLU A 370 3.95 -21.43 -16.91
C GLU A 370 4.13 -21.49 -15.38
N ILE A 371 3.13 -21.06 -14.62
CA ILE A 371 3.16 -20.96 -13.16
C ILE A 371 2.04 -21.84 -12.60
N THR A 372 2.41 -22.76 -11.71
CA THR A 372 1.45 -23.60 -10.97
C THR A 372 1.56 -23.31 -9.48
N LEU A 373 0.53 -22.73 -8.91
CA LEU A 373 0.44 -22.38 -7.49
C LEU A 373 0.01 -23.59 -6.66
N ILE A 374 0.49 -23.67 -5.42
CA ILE A 374 0.07 -24.74 -4.47
C ILE A 374 -1.32 -24.52 -3.88
N THR A 375 -1.83 -23.30 -3.96
CA THR A 375 -3.13 -22.90 -3.42
C THR A 375 -3.85 -22.03 -4.45
N PRO A 376 -5.16 -22.22 -4.70
CA PRO A 376 -5.89 -21.39 -5.65
C PRO A 376 -6.03 -19.95 -5.14
N ILE A 377 -5.90 -18.98 -6.04
CA ILE A 377 -6.14 -17.58 -5.75
C ILE A 377 -7.20 -17.01 -6.69
N ALA A 378 -7.87 -15.94 -6.28
CA ALA A 378 -8.75 -15.19 -7.16
C ALA A 378 -7.91 -14.54 -8.27
N MET A 379 -7.96 -15.14 -9.47
CA MET A 379 -7.06 -14.80 -10.58
C MET A 379 -7.84 -14.36 -11.81
N GLU A 380 -7.27 -13.40 -12.52
CA GLU A 380 -7.76 -12.94 -13.82
C GLU A 380 -6.59 -12.48 -14.68
N GLN A 381 -6.79 -12.38 -15.98
CA GLN A 381 -5.80 -11.85 -16.90
C GLN A 381 -5.51 -10.39 -16.58
N GLY A 382 -4.24 -9.99 -16.66
CA GLY A 382 -3.77 -8.65 -16.30
C GLY A 382 -3.43 -8.47 -14.82
N LEU A 383 -3.71 -9.46 -13.96
CA LEU A 383 -3.33 -9.39 -12.54
C LEU A 383 -1.80 -9.35 -12.39
N ARG A 384 -1.29 -8.32 -11.72
CA ARG A 384 0.14 -8.18 -11.43
C ARG A 384 0.54 -9.00 -10.23
N PHE A 385 1.81 -9.42 -10.22
CA PHE A 385 2.42 -10.13 -9.10
C PHE A 385 3.91 -9.83 -8.97
N ALA A 386 4.42 -10.00 -7.74
CA ALA A 386 5.84 -9.99 -7.46
C ALA A 386 6.32 -11.42 -7.15
N ILE A 387 7.57 -11.72 -7.48
CA ILE A 387 8.24 -12.99 -7.19
C ILE A 387 9.30 -12.73 -6.12
N ARG A 388 9.26 -13.48 -5.02
CA ARG A 388 10.20 -13.31 -3.91
C ARG A 388 10.86 -14.62 -3.52
N GLU A 389 12.12 -14.52 -3.13
CA GLU A 389 12.94 -15.61 -2.61
C GLU A 389 13.85 -15.11 -1.50
N GLY A 390 13.91 -15.82 -0.36
CA GLY A 390 14.82 -15.49 0.72
C GLY A 390 14.73 -14.06 1.25
N GLY A 391 13.51 -13.49 1.28
CA GLY A 391 13.26 -12.12 1.73
C GLY A 391 13.56 -11.03 0.69
N ARG A 392 13.92 -11.39 -0.55
CA ARG A 392 14.21 -10.44 -1.66
C ARG A 392 13.18 -10.56 -2.77
N THR A 393 12.86 -9.45 -3.41
CA THR A 393 12.12 -9.45 -4.67
C THR A 393 13.08 -9.80 -5.78
N VAL A 394 12.77 -10.86 -6.53
CA VAL A 394 13.63 -11.40 -7.59
C VAL A 394 13.02 -11.25 -8.99
N GLY A 395 11.75 -10.88 -9.05
CA GLY A 395 11.07 -10.65 -10.32
C GLY A 395 9.69 -10.05 -10.11
N SER A 396 9.11 -9.61 -11.19
CA SER A 396 7.72 -9.14 -11.25
C SER A 396 7.09 -9.59 -12.56
N GLY A 397 5.76 -9.71 -12.54
CA GLY A 397 5.06 -10.13 -13.73
C GLY A 397 3.61 -9.77 -13.74
N VAL A 398 2.98 -10.14 -14.84
CA VAL A 398 1.53 -10.01 -15.05
C VAL A 398 0.99 -11.34 -15.55
N VAL A 399 -0.20 -11.73 -15.11
CA VAL A 399 -0.92 -12.90 -15.62
C VAL A 399 -1.31 -12.62 -17.07
N ALA A 400 -0.61 -13.22 -18.00
CA ALA A 400 -0.90 -13.08 -19.43
C ALA A 400 -2.09 -13.93 -19.86
N LYS A 401 -2.25 -15.12 -19.23
CA LYS A 401 -3.35 -16.03 -19.50
C LYS A 401 -3.62 -16.92 -18.27
N VAL A 402 -4.87 -17.06 -17.90
CA VAL A 402 -5.32 -18.05 -16.91
C VAL A 402 -5.56 -19.37 -17.66
N ILE A 403 -5.07 -20.48 -17.13
CA ILE A 403 -5.20 -21.82 -17.72
C ILE A 403 -6.25 -22.61 -16.93
N GLU A 404 -6.10 -22.67 -15.61
CA GLU A 404 -7.02 -23.40 -14.72
C GLU A 404 -6.92 -22.95 -13.25
#